data_929c4020a5ad5d257f12451dd954a35f
#
_entry.id   929c4020a5ad5d257f12451dd954a35f
#
_cell.length_a   1.000
_cell.length_b   1.000
_cell.length_c   1.000
_cell.angle_alpha   90.00
_cell.angle_beta   90.00
_cell.angle_gamma   90.00
#
_symmetry.space_group_name_H-M   'P 1'
#
loop_
_entity.id
_entity.type
_entity.pdbx_description
1 polymer ?
#
loop_
_entity_poly.entity_id
_entity_poly.type
_entity_poly.pdbx_seq_one_letter_code
_entity_poly.pdbx_strand_id
1 'polypeptide(L)'
;KKIGIKTLKPFKIDKNIKKALNKMSKINQEILDKKIFPMTFGGEHSITPGCISPFVKKYKKICLLHFDAHADLRESYNGEKFSHASAIKRCLDHKNVSVISFGIRNISESEIPFLKKVFHFQKYF
;
A
#
# COMPACT_ATOMS: atom_id res chain seq x y z
N LYS A 1 20.65 18.73 -14.80
CA LYS A 1 20.67 17.95 -13.52
C LYS A 1 20.70 16.48 -13.88
N LYS A 2 21.76 15.75 -13.50
CA LYS A 2 21.78 14.28 -13.64
C LYS A 2 20.79 13.70 -12.61
N ILE A 3 19.79 12.98 -13.11
CA ILE A 3 18.89 12.19 -12.27
C ILE A 3 19.59 10.84 -12.02
N GLY A 4 19.90 10.53 -10.76
CA GLY A 4 20.52 9.27 -10.38
C GLY A 4 19.48 8.28 -9.86
N ILE A 5 19.57 7.02 -10.28
CA ILE A 5 18.81 5.90 -9.72
C ILE A 5 19.80 5.02 -8.97
N LYS A 6 19.49 4.71 -7.70
CA LYS A 6 20.25 3.76 -6.89
C LYS A 6 19.39 2.57 -6.57
N THR A 7 19.78 1.40 -7.06
CA THR A 7 19.13 0.13 -6.74
C THR A 7 19.78 -0.48 -5.50
N LEU A 8 18.98 -0.86 -4.53
CA LEU A 8 19.44 -1.63 -3.36
C LEU A 8 19.64 -3.10 -3.74
N LYS A 9 20.57 -3.75 -3.05
CA LYS A 9 20.74 -5.20 -3.20
C LYS A 9 19.45 -5.93 -2.76
N PRO A 10 19.07 -7.04 -3.45
CA PRO A 10 17.95 -7.86 -3.01
C PRO A 10 18.14 -8.34 -1.56
N PHE A 11 17.05 -8.41 -0.83
CA PHE A 11 17.06 -8.91 0.54
C PHE A 11 15.92 -9.90 0.77
N LYS A 12 16.16 -10.87 1.64
CA LYS A 12 15.14 -11.84 2.02
C LYS A 12 14.08 -11.20 2.90
N ILE A 13 12.83 -11.53 2.62
CA ILE A 13 11.66 -11.17 3.44
C ILE A 13 11.39 -12.30 4.41
N ASP A 14 11.02 -11.96 5.65
CA ASP A 14 10.62 -12.91 6.69
C ASP A 14 9.28 -13.56 6.30
N LYS A 15 9.11 -14.86 6.61
CA LYS A 15 7.84 -15.56 6.43
C LYS A 15 6.72 -14.98 7.32
N ASN A 16 7.07 -14.40 8.46
CA ASN A 16 6.12 -13.68 9.29
C ASN A 16 5.81 -12.32 8.67
N ILE A 17 4.55 -12.11 8.27
CA ILE A 17 4.11 -10.93 7.56
C ILE A 17 4.39 -9.63 8.34
N LYS A 18 4.18 -9.60 9.65
CA LYS A 18 4.44 -8.42 10.48
C LYS A 18 5.92 -8.04 10.49
N LYS A 19 6.81 -9.04 10.57
CA LYS A 19 8.26 -8.80 10.48
C LYS A 19 8.66 -8.31 9.10
N ALA A 20 8.05 -8.87 8.04
CA ALA A 20 8.26 -8.44 6.66
C ALA A 20 7.85 -6.96 6.48
N LEU A 21 6.63 -6.58 6.90
CA LEU A 21 6.13 -5.21 6.81
C LEU A 21 6.99 -4.23 7.62
N ASN A 22 7.44 -4.61 8.81
CA ASN A 22 8.35 -3.80 9.61
C ASN A 22 9.70 -3.59 8.92
N LYS A 23 10.23 -4.60 8.25
CA LYS A 23 11.46 -4.47 7.47
C LYS A 23 11.29 -3.52 6.30
N MET A 24 10.18 -3.64 5.55
CA MET A 24 9.85 -2.71 4.47
C MET A 24 9.72 -1.27 4.97
N SER A 25 9.04 -1.07 6.10
CA SER A 25 8.89 0.23 6.73
C SER A 25 10.24 0.85 7.09
N LYS A 26 11.15 0.08 7.72
CA LYS A 26 12.50 0.57 8.07
C LYS A 26 13.29 1.00 6.84
N ILE A 27 13.32 0.19 5.79
CA ILE A 27 14.05 0.51 4.56
C ILE A 27 13.50 1.78 3.91
N ASN A 28 12.16 1.90 3.79
CA ASN A 28 11.55 3.09 3.23
C ASN A 28 11.79 4.33 4.11
N GLN A 29 11.82 4.17 5.45
CA GLN A 29 12.17 5.26 6.37
C GLN A 29 13.58 5.77 6.14
N GLU A 30 14.57 4.88 6.04
CA GLU A 30 15.98 5.25 5.79
C GLU A 30 16.16 6.00 4.47
N ILE A 31 15.41 5.61 3.42
CA ILE A 31 15.43 6.29 2.12
C ILE A 31 14.80 7.69 2.24
N LEU A 32 13.66 7.77 2.93
CA LEU A 32 12.91 9.00 3.11
C LEU A 32 13.66 10.03 3.98
N ASP A 33 14.43 9.58 4.97
CA ASP A 33 15.26 10.44 5.83
C ASP A 33 16.41 11.07 5.05
N LYS A 34 16.90 10.38 4.03
CA LYS A 34 17.90 10.91 3.08
C LYS A 34 17.31 11.84 2.02
N LYS A 35 16.01 12.17 2.10
CA LYS A 35 15.27 12.99 1.12
C LYS A 35 15.30 12.41 -0.30
N ILE A 36 15.36 11.08 -0.40
CA ILE A 36 15.32 10.33 -1.65
C ILE A 36 13.90 9.79 -1.84
N PHE A 37 13.43 9.74 -3.09
CA PHE A 37 12.14 9.13 -3.42
C PHE A 37 12.30 7.61 -3.48
N PRO A 38 11.61 6.82 -2.61
CA PRO A 38 11.65 5.38 -2.67
C PRO A 38 10.74 4.85 -3.79
N MET A 39 11.27 3.90 -4.57
CA MET A 39 10.51 3.12 -5.53
C MET A 39 10.67 1.64 -5.16
N THR A 40 9.56 0.97 -4.89
CA THR A 40 9.54 -0.43 -4.48
C THR A 40 8.99 -1.29 -5.60
N PHE A 41 9.79 -2.24 -6.06
CA PHE A 41 9.36 -3.32 -6.94
C PHE A 41 9.24 -4.57 -6.08
N GLY A 42 8.09 -5.17 -6.04
CA GLY A 42 7.94 -6.29 -5.15
C GLY A 42 6.81 -7.22 -5.53
N GLY A 43 6.89 -8.43 -5.02
CA GLY A 43 6.12 -9.56 -5.45
C GLY A 43 4.62 -9.44 -5.23
N GLU A 44 4.18 -9.14 -4.01
CA GLU A 44 2.76 -9.26 -3.65
C GLU A 44 2.24 -7.97 -3.00
N HIS A 45 0.97 -7.66 -3.22
CA HIS A 45 0.37 -6.38 -2.82
C HIS A 45 0.38 -6.13 -1.30
N SER A 46 0.46 -7.18 -0.49
CA SER A 46 0.53 -7.08 0.98
C SER A 46 1.72 -6.25 1.52
N ILE A 47 2.74 -5.95 0.69
CA ILE A 47 3.87 -5.11 1.11
C ILE A 47 3.50 -3.63 1.25
N THR A 48 2.46 -3.17 0.59
CA THR A 48 2.08 -1.74 0.51
C THR A 48 1.88 -1.08 1.87
N PRO A 49 1.20 -1.67 2.86
CA PRO A 49 1.08 -1.07 4.20
C PRO A 49 2.42 -0.82 4.89
N GLY A 50 3.40 -1.71 4.67
CA GLY A 50 4.76 -1.51 5.18
C GLY A 50 5.49 -0.38 4.47
N CYS A 51 5.33 -0.29 3.15
CA CYS A 51 5.97 0.75 2.34
C CYS A 51 5.46 2.15 2.67
N ILE A 52 4.14 2.33 2.87
CA ILE A 52 3.57 3.65 3.16
C ILE A 52 3.74 4.10 4.62
N SER A 53 4.02 3.18 5.54
CA SER A 53 4.08 3.45 6.98
C SER A 53 4.97 4.65 7.36
N PRO A 54 6.18 4.86 6.80
CA PRO A 54 6.99 6.03 7.08
C PRO A 54 6.35 7.33 6.60
N PHE A 55 5.65 7.29 5.47
CA PHE A 55 4.94 8.46 4.93
C PHE A 55 3.77 8.85 5.82
N VAL A 56 3.02 7.86 6.32
CA VAL A 56 1.92 8.07 7.27
C VAL A 56 2.39 8.79 8.53
N LYS A 57 3.58 8.49 9.01
CA LYS A 57 4.19 9.16 10.18
C LYS A 57 4.67 10.57 9.86
N LYS A 58 5.18 10.79 8.65
CA LYS A 58 5.83 12.05 8.25
C LYS A 58 4.85 13.12 7.80
N TYR A 59 3.77 12.74 7.13
CA TYR A 59 2.85 13.68 6.47
C TYR A 59 1.48 13.73 7.15
N LYS A 60 0.94 14.94 7.29
CA LYS A 60 -0.39 15.16 7.91
C LYS A 60 -1.53 14.57 7.09
N LYS A 61 -1.40 14.52 5.76
CA LYS A 61 -2.38 13.96 4.82
C LYS A 61 -1.66 13.24 3.69
N ILE A 62 -2.17 12.09 3.30
CA ILE A 62 -1.68 11.27 2.19
C ILE A 62 -2.86 10.92 1.31
N CYS A 63 -2.69 11.06 0.00
CA CYS A 63 -3.59 10.50 -1.00
C CYS A 63 -2.86 9.38 -1.73
N LEU A 64 -3.37 8.16 -1.59
CA LEU A 64 -2.86 6.99 -2.28
C LEU A 64 -3.59 6.84 -3.61
N LEU A 65 -2.85 6.85 -4.71
CA LEU A 65 -3.39 6.53 -6.04
C LEU A 65 -3.22 5.02 -6.26
N HIS A 66 -4.34 4.33 -6.41
CA HIS A 66 -4.42 2.88 -6.52
C HIS A 66 -4.88 2.49 -7.93
N PHE A 67 -3.99 1.93 -8.73
CA PHE A 67 -4.27 1.45 -10.10
C PHE A 67 -4.31 -0.07 -10.07
N ASP A 68 -5.51 -0.64 -10.01
CA ASP A 68 -5.71 -2.08 -9.86
C ASP A 68 -7.06 -2.53 -10.44
N ALA A 69 -7.18 -3.83 -10.70
CA ALA A 69 -8.44 -4.48 -11.05
C ALA A 69 -9.32 -4.78 -9.82
N HIS A 70 -8.70 -4.88 -8.64
CA HIS A 70 -9.32 -5.30 -7.38
C HIS A 70 -9.37 -4.16 -6.38
N ALA A 71 -10.39 -4.15 -5.53
CA ALA A 71 -10.54 -3.10 -4.51
C ALA A 71 -9.58 -3.27 -3.31
N ASP A 72 -9.21 -4.52 -3.00
CA ASP A 72 -8.32 -4.90 -1.88
C ASP A 72 -8.72 -4.32 -0.53
N LEU A 73 -10.04 -4.29 -0.31
CA LEU A 73 -10.70 -3.71 0.88
C LEU A 73 -11.19 -4.75 1.87
N ARG A 74 -10.85 -6.04 1.69
CA ARG A 74 -11.27 -7.08 2.62
C ARG A 74 -10.68 -6.85 4.01
N GLU A 75 -11.45 -7.13 5.06
CA GLU A 75 -10.91 -7.07 6.44
C GLU A 75 -9.84 -8.13 6.65
N SER A 76 -10.02 -9.33 6.09
CA SER A 76 -9.04 -10.40 6.03
C SER A 76 -9.32 -11.31 4.83
N TYR A 77 -8.36 -12.13 4.47
CA TYR A 77 -8.52 -13.15 3.43
C TYR A 77 -7.88 -14.45 3.91
N ASN A 78 -8.65 -15.53 3.92
CA ASN A 78 -8.25 -16.84 4.47
C ASN A 78 -7.67 -16.74 5.90
N GLY A 79 -8.28 -15.90 6.75
CA GLY A 79 -7.81 -15.65 8.11
C GLY A 79 -6.63 -14.69 8.25
N GLU A 80 -5.98 -14.30 7.12
CA GLU A 80 -4.84 -13.39 7.16
C GLU A 80 -5.29 -11.93 6.94
N LYS A 81 -5.05 -11.11 7.96
CA LYS A 81 -5.41 -9.69 7.97
C LYS A 81 -4.53 -8.84 7.05
N PHE A 82 -3.28 -9.26 6.85
CA PHE A 82 -2.30 -8.56 6.00
C PHE A 82 -2.09 -9.28 4.66
N SER A 83 -3.18 -9.78 4.06
CA SER A 83 -3.15 -10.39 2.74
C SER A 83 -3.10 -9.33 1.63
N HIS A 84 -2.81 -9.78 0.39
CA HIS A 84 -2.92 -8.94 -0.82
C HIS A 84 -4.32 -8.33 -0.96
N ALA A 85 -5.38 -9.12 -0.74
CA ALA A 85 -6.78 -8.67 -0.86
C ALA A 85 -7.22 -7.69 0.25
N SER A 86 -6.33 -7.36 1.20
CA SER A 86 -6.58 -6.45 2.31
C SER A 86 -5.62 -5.25 2.30
N ALA A 87 -4.76 -5.14 1.29
CA ALA A 87 -3.68 -4.16 1.25
C ALA A 87 -4.19 -2.72 1.37
N ILE A 88 -5.19 -2.35 0.60
CA ILE A 88 -5.79 -1.00 0.62
C ILE A 88 -6.57 -0.77 1.92
N LYS A 89 -7.27 -1.80 2.41
CA LYS A 89 -7.94 -1.73 3.71
C LYS A 89 -6.96 -1.42 4.84
N ARG A 90 -5.79 -2.05 4.85
CA ARG A 90 -4.74 -1.78 5.86
C ARG A 90 -4.17 -0.37 5.74
N CYS A 91 -4.06 0.16 4.52
CA CYS A 91 -3.67 1.55 4.33
C CYS A 91 -4.71 2.53 4.91
N LEU A 92 -6.00 2.24 4.73
CA LEU A 92 -7.13 3.04 5.22
C LEU A 92 -7.36 2.94 6.75
N ASP A 93 -6.69 2.03 7.46
CA ASP A 93 -6.71 2.00 8.92
C ASP A 93 -6.00 3.26 9.51
N HIS A 94 -5.21 3.96 8.71
CA HIS A 94 -4.60 5.24 9.08
C HIS A 94 -5.54 6.42 8.76
N LYS A 95 -5.86 7.22 9.77
CA LYS A 95 -6.82 8.34 9.66
C LYS A 95 -6.42 9.44 8.67
N ASN A 96 -5.12 9.56 8.39
CA ASN A 96 -4.56 10.57 7.49
C ASN A 96 -4.34 10.06 6.06
N VAL A 97 -4.80 8.85 5.75
CA VAL A 97 -4.72 8.26 4.40
C VAL A 97 -6.09 8.31 3.74
N SER A 98 -6.14 8.84 2.53
CA SER A 98 -7.24 8.71 1.59
C SER A 98 -6.80 7.91 0.37
N VAL A 99 -7.73 7.30 -0.33
CA VAL A 99 -7.43 6.48 -1.52
C VAL A 99 -8.30 6.93 -2.69
N ILE A 100 -7.69 7.03 -3.87
CA ILE A 100 -8.38 7.17 -5.15
C ILE A 100 -8.03 5.94 -5.98
N SER A 101 -9.02 5.13 -6.29
CA SER A 101 -8.84 3.89 -7.06
C SER A 101 -9.26 4.04 -8.51
N PHE A 102 -8.46 3.46 -9.42
CA PHE A 102 -8.67 3.45 -10.86
C PHE A 102 -8.68 2.02 -11.39
N GLY A 103 -9.60 1.71 -12.29
CA GLY A 103 -9.65 0.42 -12.99
C GLY A 103 -10.29 -0.72 -12.21
N ILE A 104 -10.90 -0.44 -11.06
CA ILE A 104 -11.54 -1.45 -10.23
C ILE A 104 -12.73 -2.06 -10.97
N ARG A 105 -12.71 -3.37 -11.15
CA ARG A 105 -13.76 -4.14 -11.83
C ARG A 105 -14.10 -5.46 -11.15
N ASN A 106 -13.44 -5.73 -10.01
CA ASN A 106 -13.71 -6.91 -9.19
C ASN A 106 -13.77 -6.48 -7.72
N ILE A 107 -14.95 -6.66 -7.12
CA ILE A 107 -15.25 -6.29 -5.74
C ILE A 107 -16.09 -7.42 -5.14
N SER A 108 -15.70 -7.89 -3.96
CA SER A 108 -16.53 -8.84 -3.22
C SER A 108 -17.57 -8.12 -2.36
N GLU A 109 -18.66 -8.80 -2.02
CA GLU A 109 -19.72 -8.26 -1.18
C GLU A 109 -19.19 -7.73 0.17
N SER A 110 -18.22 -8.43 0.77
CA SER A 110 -17.59 -8.03 2.03
C SER A 110 -16.82 -6.70 1.96
N GLU A 111 -16.50 -6.22 0.78
CA GLU A 111 -15.77 -4.97 0.56
C GLU A 111 -16.69 -3.75 0.39
N ILE A 112 -17.97 -3.98 0.07
CA ILE A 112 -18.97 -2.92 -0.20
C ILE A 112 -19.04 -1.88 0.95
N PRO A 113 -19.06 -2.27 2.25
CA PRO A 113 -19.13 -1.29 3.34
C PRO A 113 -17.95 -0.31 3.38
N PHE A 114 -16.80 -0.70 2.82
CA PHE A 114 -15.58 0.11 2.82
C PHE A 114 -15.46 1.02 1.59
N LEU A 115 -16.25 0.78 0.54
CA LEU A 115 -16.23 1.60 -0.69
C LEU A 115 -16.52 3.07 -0.42
N LYS A 116 -17.35 3.39 0.56
CA LYS A 116 -17.68 4.78 0.95
C LYS A 116 -16.45 5.59 1.43
N LYS A 117 -15.36 4.92 1.78
CA LYS A 117 -14.09 5.52 2.22
C LYS A 117 -13.09 5.72 1.09
N VAL A 118 -13.42 5.29 -0.11
CA VAL A 118 -12.55 5.32 -1.28
C VAL A 118 -13.23 6.11 -2.39
N PHE A 119 -12.54 7.09 -2.93
CA PHE A 119 -13.02 7.79 -4.13
C PHE A 119 -12.72 6.91 -5.35
N HIS A 120 -13.77 6.48 -6.05
CA HIS A 120 -13.64 5.72 -7.28
C HIS A 120 -13.75 6.64 -8.48
N PHE A 121 -12.72 6.70 -9.31
CA PHE A 121 -12.82 7.19 -10.67
C PHE A 121 -13.16 6.01 -11.59
N GLN A 122 -14.44 5.71 -11.73
CA GLN A 122 -14.91 4.75 -12.71
C GLN A 122 -15.64 5.54 -13.78
N LYS A 123 -14.97 5.81 -14.91
CA LYS A 123 -15.65 6.13 -16.15
C LYS A 123 -16.10 4.79 -16.76
N TYR A 124 -17.38 4.51 -16.73
CA TYR A 124 -17.96 3.47 -17.57
C TYR A 124 -17.91 3.97 -19.01
N PHE A 125 -17.23 3.24 -19.88
CA PHE A 125 -17.33 3.40 -21.32
C PHE A 125 -18.42 2.47 -21.83
#